data_e7f461836335a0277a1d6369676854d0
#
_entry.id   e7f461836335a0277a1d6369676854d0
#
_cell.length_a   1.000
_cell.length_b   1.000
_cell.length_c   1.000
_cell.angle_alpha   90.00
_cell.angle_beta   90.00
_cell.angle_gamma   90.00
#
_symmetry.space_group_name_H-M   'P 1'
#
loop_
_entity.id
_entity.type
_entity.pdbx_description
1 polymer ?
#
loop_
_entity_poly.entity_id
_entity_poly.type
_entity_poly.pdbx_seq_one_letter_code
_entity_poly.pdbx_strand_id
1 'polypeptide(L)'
;MRIVMMALIALVVGAPAVAQAQVHVDIGIRLPAPPRLVIVPQVPAVRYVAEPAAPANLFFYGGQYWAFASGGWYMSGGYNGPWVVVAPEFVPRPVLFVPVQYYHVPPGHWKKWAAQRPPHWQEDWGREWADKREWKSRDRDDDDRDDRRGKGKGKGHGRDR
;
A
#
# COMPACT_ATOMS: atom_id res chain seq x y z
N MET A 1 50.59 40.70 37.78
CA MET A 1 50.01 39.32 37.57
C MET A 1 48.71 39.48 36.76
N ARG A 2 48.77 39.29 35.44
CA ARG A 2 47.62 39.48 34.51
C ARG A 2 46.99 38.13 34.24
N ILE A 3 45.74 37.96 34.71
CA ILE A 3 44.94 36.76 34.43
C ILE A 3 44.22 36.99 33.10
N VAL A 4 44.62 36.23 32.07
CA VAL A 4 43.92 36.21 30.78
C VAL A 4 42.80 35.16 30.87
N MET A 5 41.57 35.63 30.87
CA MET A 5 40.35 34.80 30.90
C MET A 5 40.01 34.43 29.42
N MET A 6 40.32 33.21 29.02
CA MET A 6 39.89 32.67 27.73
C MET A 6 38.42 32.24 27.79
N ALA A 7 37.56 32.95 27.08
CA ALA A 7 36.17 32.55 26.88
C ALA A 7 36.09 31.51 25.77
N LEU A 8 35.68 30.31 26.13
CA LEU A 8 35.43 29.19 25.19
C LEU A 8 34.00 29.32 24.62
N ILE A 9 33.88 29.77 23.39
CA ILE A 9 32.61 29.82 22.68
C ILE A 9 32.33 28.42 22.10
N ALA A 10 31.41 27.68 22.70
CA ALA A 10 30.92 26.40 22.16
C ALA A 10 29.92 26.68 21.02
N LEU A 11 30.32 26.42 19.79
CA LEU A 11 29.48 26.49 18.61
C LEU A 11 28.58 25.24 18.58
N VAL A 12 27.31 25.38 18.95
CA VAL A 12 26.31 24.30 18.83
C VAL A 12 25.85 24.25 17.36
N VAL A 13 26.40 23.32 16.60
CA VAL A 13 25.93 23.03 15.24
C VAL A 13 24.64 22.23 15.36
N GLY A 14 23.50 22.91 15.24
CA GLY A 14 22.18 22.25 15.14
C GLY A 14 22.06 21.49 13.82
N ALA A 15 22.00 20.15 13.88
CA ALA A 15 21.67 19.34 12.72
C ALA A 15 20.24 19.64 12.26
N PRO A 16 19.96 19.85 10.95
CA PRO A 16 18.59 20.03 10.46
C PRO A 16 17.82 18.73 10.65
N ALA A 17 16.75 18.76 11.44
CA ALA A 17 15.80 17.66 11.52
C ALA A 17 15.05 17.60 10.18
N VAL A 18 15.31 16.57 9.37
CA VAL A 18 14.53 16.28 8.17
C VAL A 18 13.15 15.81 8.62
N ALA A 19 12.18 16.73 8.59
CA ALA A 19 10.78 16.37 8.79
C ALA A 19 10.33 15.52 7.60
N GLN A 20 10.15 14.23 7.83
CA GLN A 20 9.53 13.34 6.84
C GLN A 20 8.03 13.67 6.81
N ALA A 21 7.58 14.24 5.70
CA ALA A 21 6.17 14.47 5.45
C ALA A 21 5.47 13.11 5.27
N GLN A 22 4.73 12.68 6.27
CA GLN A 22 3.87 11.50 6.15
C GLN A 22 2.61 11.89 5.37
N VAL A 23 2.43 11.28 4.20
CA VAL A 23 1.22 11.49 3.40
C VAL A 23 0.07 10.72 4.04
N HIS A 24 -0.86 11.43 4.64
CA HIS A 24 -2.09 10.87 5.17
C HIS A 24 -3.12 10.72 4.05
N VAL A 25 -3.74 9.54 3.98
CA VAL A 25 -4.77 9.22 2.98
C VAL A 25 -6.07 8.87 3.67
N ASP A 26 -7.19 9.32 3.12
CA ASP A 26 -8.50 8.83 3.49
C ASP A 26 -8.86 7.62 2.62
N ILE A 27 -8.90 6.44 3.23
CA ILE A 27 -9.25 5.18 2.56
C ILE A 27 -10.70 4.75 2.84
N GLY A 28 -11.51 5.68 3.32
CA GLY A 28 -12.95 5.45 3.53
C GLY A 28 -13.30 4.51 4.69
N ILE A 29 -12.35 4.18 5.57
CA ILE A 29 -12.62 3.35 6.75
C ILE A 29 -13.28 4.23 7.82
N ARG A 30 -14.54 3.93 8.14
CA ARG A 30 -15.32 4.59 9.19
C ARG A 30 -16.07 3.53 10.00
N LEU A 31 -15.54 3.24 11.18
CA LEU A 31 -16.22 2.36 12.14
C LEU A 31 -16.88 3.22 13.23
N PRO A 32 -18.14 2.95 13.57
CA PRO A 32 -18.90 3.78 14.53
C PRO A 32 -18.42 3.64 15.97
N ALA A 33 -17.68 2.57 16.27
CA ALA A 33 -17.14 2.25 17.59
C ALA A 33 -15.80 1.53 17.46
N PRO A 34 -15.02 1.42 18.55
CA PRO A 34 -13.82 0.60 18.56
C PRO A 34 -14.14 -0.84 18.14
N PRO A 35 -13.40 -1.40 17.16
CA PRO A 35 -13.73 -2.72 16.61
C PRO A 35 -13.38 -3.85 17.60
N ARG A 36 -14.11 -4.95 17.47
CA ARG A 36 -13.80 -6.18 18.20
C ARG A 36 -12.58 -6.86 17.54
N LEU A 37 -11.51 -6.97 18.31
CA LEU A 37 -10.27 -7.59 17.88
C LEU A 37 -10.25 -9.07 18.29
N VAL A 38 -10.10 -9.97 17.32
CA VAL A 38 -10.05 -11.43 17.52
C VAL A 38 -8.67 -11.94 17.13
N ILE A 39 -8.09 -12.80 17.97
CA ILE A 39 -6.77 -13.39 17.73
C ILE A 39 -6.82 -14.28 16.49
N VAL A 40 -5.80 -14.16 15.63
CA VAL A 40 -5.54 -15.11 14.54
C VAL A 40 -4.80 -16.32 15.10
N PRO A 41 -5.40 -17.52 15.17
CA PRO A 41 -4.77 -18.67 15.85
C PRO A 41 -3.40 -19.06 15.28
N GLN A 42 -3.23 -18.96 13.97
CA GLN A 42 -1.97 -19.29 13.27
C GLN A 42 -0.89 -18.21 13.48
N VAL A 43 -1.28 -16.99 13.87
CA VAL A 43 -0.38 -15.86 14.12
C VAL A 43 -0.84 -15.11 15.36
N PRO A 44 -0.63 -15.64 16.57
CA PRO A 44 -1.25 -15.13 17.80
C PRO A 44 -0.88 -13.69 18.17
N ALA A 45 0.20 -13.17 17.62
CA ALA A 45 0.58 -11.76 17.78
C ALA A 45 -0.31 -10.79 17.01
N VAL A 46 -1.09 -11.28 16.04
CA VAL A 46 -1.99 -10.47 15.21
C VAL A 46 -3.43 -10.71 15.63
N ARG A 47 -4.20 -9.63 15.65
CA ARG A 47 -5.67 -9.68 15.79
C ARG A 47 -6.29 -9.13 14.52
N TYR A 48 -7.42 -9.70 14.11
CA TYR A 48 -8.21 -9.17 13.00
C TYR A 48 -9.49 -8.53 13.52
N VAL A 49 -10.01 -7.58 12.75
CA VAL A 49 -11.31 -6.95 13.03
C VAL A 49 -12.41 -7.86 12.51
N ALA A 50 -13.26 -8.33 13.42
CA ALA A 50 -14.27 -9.35 13.13
C ALA A 50 -15.63 -8.78 12.71
N GLU A 51 -15.76 -7.47 12.51
CA GLU A 51 -16.98 -6.83 12.05
C GLU A 51 -17.23 -7.13 10.56
N PRO A 52 -18.34 -7.80 10.20
CA PRO A 52 -18.67 -8.13 8.81
C PRO A 52 -18.85 -6.91 7.91
N ALA A 53 -19.22 -5.77 8.49
CA ALA A 53 -19.43 -4.50 7.79
C ALA A 53 -18.15 -3.66 7.65
N ALA A 54 -16.99 -4.16 8.08
CA ALA A 54 -15.75 -3.42 7.90
C ALA A 54 -15.46 -3.24 6.39
N PRO A 55 -15.25 -2.00 5.92
CA PRO A 55 -15.07 -1.71 4.50
C PRO A 55 -13.70 -2.15 3.95
N ALA A 56 -12.82 -2.63 4.81
CA ALA A 56 -11.48 -3.08 4.48
C ALA A 56 -11.01 -4.20 5.40
N ASN A 57 -9.95 -4.89 5.02
CA ASN A 57 -9.29 -5.88 5.85
C ASN A 57 -8.46 -5.19 6.91
N LEU A 58 -8.85 -5.29 8.17
CA LEU A 58 -8.21 -4.61 9.29
C LEU A 58 -7.57 -5.61 10.24
N PHE A 59 -6.30 -5.35 10.55
CA PHE A 59 -5.51 -6.12 11.51
C PHE A 59 -4.92 -5.19 12.57
N PHE A 60 -4.64 -5.73 13.75
CA PHE A 60 -3.96 -5.02 14.81
C PHE A 60 -2.69 -5.78 15.20
N TYR A 61 -1.57 -5.09 15.13
CA TYR A 61 -0.25 -5.65 15.46
C TYR A 61 0.69 -4.54 15.94
N GLY A 62 1.47 -4.79 16.99
CA GLY A 62 2.48 -3.86 17.49
C GLY A 62 1.91 -2.52 17.95
N GLY A 63 0.68 -2.48 18.48
CA GLY A 63 0.03 -1.25 18.93
C GLY A 63 -0.57 -0.41 17.79
N GLN A 64 -0.59 -0.91 16.55
CA GLN A 64 -1.06 -0.18 15.37
C GLN A 64 -2.08 -0.99 14.56
N TYR A 65 -2.95 -0.27 13.86
CA TYR A 65 -3.87 -0.84 12.88
C TYR A 65 -3.21 -0.90 11.52
N TRP A 66 -3.41 -2.01 10.84
CA TRP A 66 -2.94 -2.31 9.49
C TRP A 66 -4.15 -2.59 8.63
N ALA A 67 -4.32 -1.83 7.57
CA ALA A 67 -5.42 -2.01 6.63
C ALA A 67 -4.90 -2.49 5.28
N PHE A 68 -5.56 -3.51 4.72
CA PHE A 68 -5.38 -3.89 3.33
C PHE A 68 -6.65 -3.53 2.55
N ALA A 69 -6.54 -2.57 1.66
CA ALA A 69 -7.65 -2.05 0.86
C ALA A 69 -7.16 -1.65 -0.53
N SER A 70 -7.97 -1.89 -1.57
CA SER A 70 -7.67 -1.50 -2.95
C SER A 70 -6.28 -1.94 -3.45
N GLY A 71 -5.81 -3.11 -3.00
CA GLY A 71 -4.51 -3.67 -3.35
C GLY A 71 -3.30 -3.01 -2.68
N GLY A 72 -3.51 -2.13 -1.70
CA GLY A 72 -2.46 -1.44 -0.95
C GLY A 72 -2.52 -1.68 0.55
N TRP A 73 -1.39 -1.46 1.23
CA TRP A 73 -1.30 -1.48 2.67
C TRP A 73 -1.27 -0.07 3.26
N TYR A 74 -1.91 0.05 4.40
CA TYR A 74 -2.00 1.30 5.15
C TYR A 74 -1.81 1.02 6.64
N MET A 75 -1.25 1.98 7.36
CA MET A 75 -1.01 1.89 8.80
C MET A 75 -1.62 3.11 9.49
N SER A 76 -2.12 2.90 10.72
CA SER A 76 -2.60 3.97 11.59
C SER A 76 -2.47 3.60 13.06
N GLY A 77 -2.30 4.62 13.92
CA GLY A 77 -2.43 4.46 15.38
C GLY A 77 -3.89 4.31 15.85
N GLY A 78 -4.87 4.70 15.01
CA GLY A 78 -6.30 4.61 15.33
C GLY A 78 -7.07 3.78 14.30
N TYR A 79 -8.17 3.15 14.73
CA TYR A 79 -8.99 2.28 13.87
C TYR A 79 -9.73 3.03 12.73
N ASN A 80 -9.84 4.34 12.83
CA ASN A 80 -10.43 5.21 11.80
C ASN A 80 -9.41 6.15 11.13
N GLY A 81 -8.13 5.89 11.29
CA GLY A 81 -7.06 6.75 10.75
C GLY A 81 -6.57 7.81 11.77
N PRO A 82 -5.80 8.78 11.31
CA PRO A 82 -5.37 8.97 9.91
C PRO A 82 -4.51 7.82 9.39
N TRP A 83 -4.65 7.48 8.10
CA TRP A 83 -3.96 6.37 7.46
C TRP A 83 -2.74 6.84 6.69
N VAL A 84 -1.66 6.08 6.78
CA VAL A 84 -0.43 6.29 6.03
C VAL A 84 -0.22 5.12 5.09
N VAL A 85 0.09 5.39 3.83
CA VAL A 85 0.46 4.34 2.85
C VAL A 85 1.74 3.67 3.28
N VAL A 86 1.77 2.34 3.23
CA VAL A 86 2.95 1.55 3.57
C VAL A 86 3.34 0.70 2.37
N ALA A 87 4.60 0.82 1.96
CA ALA A 87 5.12 -0.06 0.94
C ALA A 87 5.23 -1.50 1.49
N PRO A 88 4.99 -2.53 0.64
CA PRO A 88 4.91 -3.93 1.06
C PRO A 88 6.07 -4.42 1.92
N GLU A 89 7.28 -4.00 1.62
CA GLU A 89 8.50 -4.36 2.33
C GLU A 89 8.55 -3.89 3.78
N PHE A 90 7.74 -2.86 4.13
CA PHE A 90 7.63 -2.33 5.49
C PHE A 90 6.45 -2.90 6.27
N VAL A 91 5.61 -3.73 5.64
CA VAL A 91 4.53 -4.42 6.36
C VAL A 91 5.13 -5.52 7.25
N PRO A 92 4.80 -5.57 8.54
CA PRO A 92 5.34 -6.59 9.43
C PRO A 92 5.04 -8.00 8.95
N ARG A 93 6.05 -8.86 8.96
CA ARG A 93 5.89 -10.28 8.55
C ARG A 93 4.71 -10.97 9.22
N PRO A 94 4.46 -10.83 10.54
CA PRO A 94 3.29 -11.44 11.16
C PRO A 94 1.96 -11.03 10.50
N VAL A 95 1.81 -9.78 10.10
CA VAL A 95 0.60 -9.30 9.39
C VAL A 95 0.49 -9.95 8.01
N LEU A 96 1.60 -10.10 7.29
CA LEU A 96 1.64 -10.78 5.98
C LEU A 96 1.36 -12.29 6.07
N PHE A 97 1.61 -12.91 7.24
CA PHE A 97 1.34 -14.33 7.47
C PHE A 97 -0.10 -14.63 7.90
N VAL A 98 -0.97 -13.64 8.01
CA VAL A 98 -2.40 -13.86 8.29
C VAL A 98 -3.02 -14.67 7.15
N PRO A 99 -3.69 -15.81 7.43
CA PRO A 99 -4.33 -16.62 6.40
C PRO A 99 -5.46 -15.91 5.66
N VAL A 100 -5.65 -16.28 4.39
CA VAL A 100 -6.66 -15.67 3.48
C VAL A 100 -8.07 -15.67 4.07
N GLN A 101 -8.43 -16.69 4.83
CA GLN A 101 -9.77 -16.78 5.47
C GLN A 101 -10.14 -15.64 6.42
N TYR A 102 -9.15 -14.86 6.91
CA TYR A 102 -9.36 -13.71 7.78
C TYR A 102 -9.46 -12.39 7.02
N TYR A 103 -9.36 -12.45 5.69
CA TYR A 103 -9.60 -11.30 4.83
C TYR A 103 -11.07 -11.26 4.41
N HIS A 104 -11.81 -10.24 4.85
CA HIS A 104 -13.23 -10.07 4.53
C HIS A 104 -13.45 -9.64 3.09
N VAL A 105 -12.54 -8.84 2.56
CA VAL A 105 -12.60 -8.31 1.19
C VAL A 105 -11.31 -8.68 0.46
N PRO A 106 -11.05 -9.98 0.24
CA PRO A 106 -9.88 -10.39 -0.52
C PRO A 106 -10.05 -10.06 -2.00
N PRO A 107 -8.96 -9.79 -2.73
CA PRO A 107 -9.01 -9.70 -4.19
C PRO A 107 -9.61 -10.97 -4.81
N GLY A 108 -10.38 -10.80 -5.90
CA GLY A 108 -11.13 -11.91 -6.50
C GLY A 108 -10.28 -13.11 -6.95
N HIS A 109 -9.02 -12.85 -7.35
CA HIS A 109 -8.08 -13.89 -7.75
C HIS A 109 -7.58 -14.76 -6.59
N TRP A 110 -7.70 -14.30 -5.33
CA TRP A 110 -7.35 -15.09 -4.14
C TRP A 110 -8.27 -16.27 -3.88
N LYS A 111 -9.43 -16.33 -4.53
CA LYS A 111 -10.36 -17.49 -4.45
C LYS A 111 -9.71 -18.82 -4.81
N LYS A 112 -8.60 -18.79 -5.54
CA LYS A 112 -7.81 -19.98 -5.92
C LYS A 112 -6.88 -20.46 -4.80
N TRP A 113 -6.62 -19.64 -3.78
CA TRP A 113 -5.65 -19.95 -2.76
C TRP A 113 -6.25 -20.71 -1.59
N ALA A 114 -5.43 -21.52 -0.93
CA ALA A 114 -5.85 -22.24 0.25
C ALA A 114 -6.20 -21.25 1.39
N ALA A 115 -7.42 -21.34 1.87
CA ALA A 115 -7.97 -20.40 2.87
C ALA A 115 -7.14 -20.33 4.16
N GLN A 116 -6.48 -21.44 4.55
CA GLN A 116 -5.68 -21.58 5.76
C GLN A 116 -4.23 -21.10 5.59
N ARG A 117 -3.83 -20.71 4.38
CA ARG A 117 -2.49 -20.20 4.09
C ARG A 117 -2.51 -18.68 3.90
N PRO A 118 -1.38 -18.01 4.14
CA PRO A 118 -1.24 -16.60 3.82
C PRO A 118 -1.38 -16.37 2.31
N PRO A 119 -1.74 -15.14 1.91
CA PRO A 119 -1.69 -14.73 0.50
C PRO A 119 -0.30 -14.92 -0.11
N HIS A 120 -0.26 -15.13 -1.42
CA HIS A 120 0.99 -15.27 -2.17
C HIS A 120 1.57 -13.89 -2.51
N TRP A 121 1.95 -13.13 -1.50
CA TRP A 121 2.38 -11.74 -1.64
C TRP A 121 3.47 -11.50 -2.68
N GLN A 122 4.41 -12.43 -2.82
CA GLN A 122 5.47 -12.31 -3.82
C GLN A 122 4.95 -12.45 -5.26
N GLU A 123 3.91 -13.24 -5.47
CA GLU A 123 3.26 -13.38 -6.77
C GLU A 123 2.42 -12.14 -7.09
N ASP A 124 1.71 -11.60 -6.07
CA ASP A 124 0.88 -10.41 -6.24
C ASP A 124 1.70 -9.13 -6.38
N TRP A 125 2.76 -8.98 -5.59
CA TRP A 125 3.49 -7.71 -5.51
C TRP A 125 4.82 -7.70 -6.23
N GLY A 126 5.51 -8.84 -6.33
CA GLY A 126 6.79 -8.92 -7.05
C GLY A 126 6.64 -8.55 -8.51
N ARG A 127 5.50 -8.87 -9.12
CA ARG A 127 5.14 -8.52 -10.49
C ARG A 127 4.35 -7.23 -10.58
N GLU A 128 3.32 -7.05 -9.78
CA GLU A 128 2.41 -5.91 -9.93
C GLU A 128 3.01 -4.56 -9.53
N TRP A 129 3.93 -4.48 -8.56
CA TRP A 129 4.56 -3.21 -8.21
C TRP A 129 5.68 -2.79 -9.17
N ALA A 130 6.45 -3.73 -9.66
CA ALA A 130 7.42 -3.46 -10.72
C ALA A 130 6.71 -3.25 -12.07
N ASP A 131 5.75 -4.11 -12.42
CA ASP A 131 5.08 -4.13 -13.70
C ASP A 131 3.99 -3.06 -13.85
N LYS A 132 3.33 -2.58 -12.78
CA LYS A 132 2.31 -1.53 -12.91
C LYS A 132 2.85 -0.22 -13.48
N ARG A 133 4.09 0.13 -13.24
CA ARG A 133 4.70 1.31 -13.89
C ARG A 133 5.05 1.04 -15.34
N GLU A 134 5.57 -0.13 -15.65
CA GLU A 134 5.93 -0.52 -17.01
C GLU A 134 4.70 -0.88 -17.86
N TRP A 135 3.69 -1.48 -17.25
CA TRP A 135 2.46 -1.87 -17.94
C TRP A 135 1.66 -0.64 -18.39
N LYS A 136 1.46 0.36 -17.52
CA LYS A 136 0.80 1.61 -17.89
C LYS A 136 1.57 2.44 -18.91
N SER A 137 2.87 2.27 -19.03
CA SER A 137 3.65 2.92 -20.08
C SER A 137 3.51 2.18 -21.42
N ARG A 138 3.49 0.84 -21.41
CA ARG A 138 3.30 0.03 -22.65
C ARG A 138 1.92 0.21 -23.27
N ASP A 139 0.86 0.17 -22.47
CA ASP A 139 -0.51 0.38 -23.00
C ASP A 139 -0.68 1.76 -23.65
N ARG A 140 -0.04 2.79 -23.09
CA ARG A 140 -0.08 4.13 -23.67
C ARG A 140 0.67 4.23 -24.99
N ASP A 141 1.79 3.53 -25.11
CA ASP A 141 2.62 3.54 -26.32
C ASP A 141 2.00 2.70 -27.45
N ASP A 142 1.20 1.69 -27.14
CA ASP A 142 0.51 0.85 -28.10
C ASP A 142 -0.78 1.51 -28.63
N ASP A 143 -1.55 2.19 -27.79
CA ASP A 143 -2.72 2.97 -28.21
C ASP A 143 -2.33 4.12 -29.16
N ASP A 144 -1.20 4.80 -28.90
CA ASP A 144 -0.69 5.86 -29.79
C ASP A 144 -0.16 5.33 -31.13
N ARG A 145 0.20 4.04 -31.24
CA ARG A 145 0.66 3.41 -32.48
C ARG A 145 -0.49 2.94 -33.37
N ASP A 146 -1.57 2.45 -32.80
CA ASP A 146 -2.74 2.00 -33.54
C ASP A 146 -3.50 3.18 -34.18
N ASP A 147 -3.57 4.32 -33.50
CA ASP A 147 -4.17 5.55 -34.06
C ASP A 147 -3.38 6.11 -35.27
N ARG A 148 -2.07 5.88 -35.34
CA ARG A 148 -1.24 6.28 -36.48
C ARG A 148 -1.32 5.34 -37.68
N ARG A 149 -1.63 4.08 -37.47
CA ARG A 149 -1.80 3.09 -38.55
C ARG A 149 -3.17 3.18 -39.24
N GLY A 150 -4.21 3.65 -38.54
CA GLY A 150 -5.57 3.75 -39.09
C GLY A 150 -5.77 4.91 -40.07
N LYS A 151 -4.90 5.92 -40.11
CA LYS A 151 -5.03 7.11 -40.98
C LYS A 151 -4.37 7.01 -42.36
N GLY A 152 -3.76 5.89 -42.71
CA GLY A 152 -2.93 5.73 -43.90
C GLY A 152 -3.53 4.97 -45.09
N LYS A 153 -4.76 4.42 -45.01
CA LYS A 153 -5.32 3.64 -46.13
C LYS A 153 -6.74 4.06 -46.51
N GLY A 154 -6.84 5.15 -47.23
CA GLY A 154 -8.12 5.59 -47.76
C GLY A 154 -7.99 6.60 -48.89
N LYS A 155 -7.16 6.33 -49.94
CA LYS A 155 -7.23 7.00 -51.23
C LYS A 155 -6.63 6.11 -52.31
N GLY A 156 -7.44 5.55 -53.13
CA GLY A 156 -7.06 4.82 -54.36
C GLY A 156 -8.30 4.37 -55.10
N HIS A 157 -8.85 5.25 -55.86
CA HIS A 157 -9.03 5.20 -57.28
C HIS A 157 -9.73 3.92 -57.82
N GLY A 158 -10.99 4.08 -58.20
CA GLY A 158 -11.70 3.25 -59.11
C GLY A 158 -12.41 4.14 -60.11
N ARG A 159 -11.73 4.56 -61.16
CA ARG A 159 -12.30 5.17 -62.34
C ARG A 159 -12.10 4.18 -63.49
N ASP A 160 -13.09 4.14 -64.36
CA ASP A 160 -13.12 3.62 -65.75
C ASP A 160 -13.82 2.29 -65.96
N ARG A 161 -14.83 2.38 -66.59
CA ARG A 161 -15.54 2.26 -67.89
C ARG A 161 -16.85 1.46 -67.81
#